data_913b29866110251aad140888e753b1e1
#
_entry.id   913b29866110251aad140888e753b1e1
#
_cell.length_a   1.000
_cell.length_b   1.000
_cell.length_c   1.000
_cell.angle_alpha   90.00
_cell.angle_beta   90.00
_cell.angle_gamma   90.00
#
_symmetry.space_group_name_H-M   'P 1'
#
loop_
_entity.id
_entity.type
_entity.pdbx_description
1 polymer ?
#
loop_
_entity_poly.entity_id
_entity_poly.type
_entity_poly.pdbx_seq_one_letter_code
_entity_poly.pdbx_strand_id
1 'polypeptide(L)'
;MRRSLILAGVVAALSSMLWVTTAGPVPAVHTVSADDAVLQQAARSGFRTIVQLLEWRQVEPVPGEYYWEYADWLVRACEHYGLNLVLRLDHPPEWAVRTGHSPPVQLEAYAAYVQRVSARYRGRVQAYIIWNEPNLAAEWNGQQPDPAGYRALLEAGAGAARQGDPGALVIAAGLAPTNQSDPQAMSDLDFLQALYAPGQGTTWDAQAVHPYGFAQPPIAPASEHHGLVFSRLHTWQQLLREQGVAAMPLWVTEFGWTVGPTDPADTWQMVTLSDQADYLAGAFALTARAYPRVPLLTVWNLAPHLAPHDPMSGFSLIDPDGTVRPALDVLEDTRLLRRSRAANALRAMLRRLTYRPESVEALAADVIVRLSDTDIAYPHWAKPHGGTAPARTWETTFYLDDQGSGSWRLVLETMQVEEQANLIYINNHRLDSALPVIGRTPFTSVWTTSTLEVPAEFLRSGANVLRLELSPRPRTQQDIRYEGMQVRHVRLMR
;
A
#
# COMPACT_ATOMS: atom_id res chain seq x y z
N MET A 1 -5.39 10.98 -32.53
CA MET A 1 -4.77 11.76 -31.44
C MET A 1 -5.73 12.78 -30.78
N ARG A 2 -6.42 13.69 -31.46
CA ARG A 2 -7.32 14.69 -30.79
C ARG A 2 -8.51 14.09 -30.02
N ARG A 3 -9.14 13.00 -30.49
CA ARG A 3 -10.28 12.36 -29.78
C ARG A 3 -9.86 11.63 -28.50
N SER A 4 -8.65 11.07 -28.45
CA SER A 4 -8.12 10.37 -27.26
C SER A 4 -7.75 11.34 -26.14
N LEU A 5 -7.26 12.54 -26.48
CA LEU A 5 -6.93 13.60 -25.50
C LEU A 5 -8.19 14.21 -24.87
N ILE A 6 -9.28 14.33 -25.65
CA ILE A 6 -10.57 14.84 -25.13
C ILE A 6 -11.19 13.82 -24.17
N LEU A 7 -11.12 12.53 -24.48
CA LEU A 7 -11.68 11.47 -23.62
C LEU A 7 -10.89 11.35 -22.31
N ALA A 8 -9.55 11.42 -22.35
CA ALA A 8 -8.69 11.44 -21.16
C ALA A 8 -8.93 12.67 -20.29
N GLY A 9 -9.10 13.85 -20.89
CA GLY A 9 -9.45 15.07 -20.18
C GLY A 9 -10.83 15.03 -19.52
N VAL A 10 -11.82 14.42 -20.18
CA VAL A 10 -13.18 14.25 -19.62
C VAL A 10 -13.19 13.23 -18.51
N VAL A 11 -12.43 12.15 -18.58
CA VAL A 11 -12.30 11.15 -17.50
C VAL A 11 -11.57 11.73 -16.29
N ALA A 12 -10.51 12.50 -16.49
CA ALA A 12 -9.81 13.20 -15.42
C ALA A 12 -10.69 14.27 -14.76
N ALA A 13 -11.45 15.05 -15.56
CA ALA A 13 -12.40 16.04 -15.05
C ALA A 13 -13.59 15.39 -14.32
N LEU A 14 -14.10 14.26 -14.80
CA LEU A 14 -15.14 13.49 -14.11
C LEU A 14 -14.60 12.84 -12.82
N SER A 15 -13.35 12.42 -12.79
CA SER A 15 -12.71 11.94 -11.57
C SER A 15 -12.58 13.06 -10.51
N SER A 16 -12.20 14.26 -10.90
CA SER A 16 -12.12 15.41 -9.98
C SER A 16 -13.50 15.95 -9.57
N MET A 17 -14.51 15.91 -10.44
CA MET A 17 -15.89 16.32 -10.10
C MET A 17 -16.63 15.35 -9.17
N LEU A 18 -16.27 14.06 -9.14
CA LEU A 18 -16.88 13.07 -8.21
C LEU A 18 -16.54 13.31 -6.73
N TRP A 19 -15.63 14.24 -6.43
CA TRP A 19 -15.30 14.64 -5.07
C TRP A 19 -16.32 15.58 -4.41
N VAL A 20 -17.11 16.29 -5.20
CA VAL A 20 -17.97 17.38 -4.71
C VAL A 20 -19.37 16.90 -4.29
N THR A 21 -19.75 15.65 -4.54
CA THR A 21 -21.15 15.21 -4.38
C THR A 21 -21.41 14.13 -3.34
N THR A 22 -20.43 13.71 -2.53
CA THR A 22 -20.70 12.76 -1.44
C THR A 22 -20.99 13.51 -0.13
N ALA A 23 -22.18 13.31 0.41
CA ALA A 23 -22.56 13.83 1.73
C ALA A 23 -21.80 13.05 2.84
N GLY A 24 -20.50 13.22 2.92
CA GLY A 24 -19.63 12.58 3.92
C GLY A 24 -18.20 12.31 3.42
N PRO A 25 -17.29 11.89 4.30
CA PRO A 25 -15.91 11.57 3.96
C PRO A 25 -15.83 10.35 3.04
N VAL A 26 -14.79 10.29 2.21
CA VAL A 26 -14.47 9.09 1.43
C VAL A 26 -13.99 8.00 2.39
N PRO A 27 -14.62 6.82 2.41
CA PRO A 27 -14.18 5.72 3.25
C PRO A 27 -12.88 5.12 2.70
N ALA A 28 -11.87 5.06 3.54
CA ALA A 28 -10.57 4.50 3.25
C ALA A 28 -10.16 3.50 4.32
N VAL A 29 -9.21 2.64 3.97
CA VAL A 29 -8.61 1.70 4.91
C VAL A 29 -7.11 1.59 4.65
N HIS A 30 -6.34 1.49 5.73
CA HIS A 30 -4.91 1.20 5.68
C HIS A 30 -4.69 -0.31 5.68
N THR A 31 -3.85 -0.82 4.77
CA THR A 31 -3.66 -2.27 4.60
C THR A 31 -2.35 -2.78 5.20
N VAL A 32 -1.52 -1.91 5.79
CA VAL A 32 -0.18 -2.20 6.31
C VAL A 32 0.71 -2.82 5.22
N SER A 33 0.36 -4.02 4.75
CA SER A 33 0.91 -4.67 3.57
C SER A 33 -0.24 -5.35 2.83
N ALA A 34 -0.50 -4.97 1.59
CA ALA A 34 -1.60 -5.50 0.80
C ALA A 34 -1.19 -6.75 0.02
N ASP A 35 -2.13 -7.67 -0.09
CA ASP A 35 -2.17 -8.72 -1.12
C ASP A 35 -3.48 -8.64 -1.89
N ASP A 36 -3.67 -9.53 -2.86
CA ASP A 36 -4.85 -9.52 -3.72
C ASP A 36 -6.16 -9.77 -2.94
N ALA A 37 -6.11 -10.65 -1.94
CA ALA A 37 -7.28 -10.98 -1.12
C ALA A 37 -7.70 -9.78 -0.25
N VAL A 38 -6.75 -9.07 0.32
CA VAL A 38 -6.98 -7.86 1.13
C VAL A 38 -7.58 -6.74 0.28
N LEU A 39 -7.04 -6.48 -0.92
CA LEU A 39 -7.58 -5.45 -1.80
C LEU A 39 -8.98 -5.81 -2.33
N GLN A 40 -9.20 -7.08 -2.67
CA GLN A 40 -10.53 -7.57 -3.06
C GLN A 40 -11.54 -7.40 -1.92
N GLN A 41 -11.14 -7.75 -0.68
CA GLN A 41 -11.99 -7.57 0.49
C GLN A 41 -12.31 -6.09 0.71
N ALA A 42 -11.30 -5.21 0.70
CA ALA A 42 -11.51 -3.77 0.85
C ALA A 42 -12.54 -3.23 -0.18
N ALA A 43 -12.41 -3.63 -1.45
CA ALA A 43 -13.33 -3.20 -2.50
C ALA A 43 -14.75 -3.74 -2.28
N ARG A 44 -14.89 -5.01 -1.87
CA ARG A 44 -16.19 -5.66 -1.59
C ARG A 44 -16.89 -5.01 -0.39
N SER A 45 -16.14 -4.66 0.64
CA SER A 45 -16.66 -3.97 1.83
C SER A 45 -17.10 -2.54 1.54
N GLY A 46 -16.65 -1.95 0.44
CA GLY A 46 -17.07 -0.61 0.01
C GLY A 46 -16.08 0.49 0.38
N PHE A 47 -14.88 0.16 0.83
CA PHE A 47 -13.80 1.14 0.88
C PHE A 47 -13.46 1.62 -0.53
N ARG A 48 -13.16 2.92 -0.66
CA ARG A 48 -12.86 3.55 -1.96
C ARG A 48 -11.41 3.86 -2.14
N THR A 49 -10.69 3.97 -1.06
CA THR A 49 -9.29 4.38 -1.08
C THR A 49 -8.49 3.44 -0.17
N ILE A 50 -7.36 3.01 -0.66
CA ILE A 50 -6.34 2.33 0.11
C ILE A 50 -5.27 3.35 0.48
N VAL A 51 -4.91 3.41 1.75
CA VAL A 51 -3.68 4.06 2.21
C VAL A 51 -2.66 2.95 2.44
N GLN A 52 -1.52 3.04 1.78
CA GLN A 52 -0.47 2.03 1.85
C GLN A 52 0.89 2.66 2.04
N LEU A 53 1.63 2.12 2.98
CA LEU A 53 3.05 2.39 3.14
C LEU A 53 3.83 1.85 1.94
N LEU A 54 4.65 2.68 1.33
CA LEU A 54 5.67 2.28 0.37
C LEU A 54 7.05 2.61 0.96
N GLU A 55 7.64 1.61 1.60
CA GLU A 55 8.92 1.79 2.30
C GLU A 55 10.05 2.09 1.33
N TRP A 56 10.72 3.23 1.50
CA TRP A 56 11.84 3.59 0.63
C TRP A 56 12.94 2.52 0.62
N ARG A 57 13.25 1.94 1.80
CA ARG A 57 14.27 0.87 1.92
C ARG A 57 13.93 -0.41 1.14
N GLN A 58 12.66 -0.64 0.81
CA GLN A 58 12.25 -1.78 -0.02
C GLN A 58 12.32 -1.45 -1.51
N VAL A 59 12.04 -0.19 -1.86
CA VAL A 59 12.07 0.27 -3.25
C VAL A 59 13.51 0.53 -3.72
N GLU A 60 14.34 1.11 -2.87
CA GLU A 60 15.74 1.47 -3.19
C GLU A 60 16.68 1.07 -2.03
N PRO A 61 16.89 -0.24 -1.78
CA PRO A 61 17.78 -0.71 -0.71
C PRO A 61 19.24 -0.34 -0.91
N VAL A 62 19.67 -0.19 -2.17
CA VAL A 62 21.00 0.25 -2.59
C VAL A 62 20.86 1.50 -3.47
N PRO A 63 21.70 2.52 -3.32
CA PRO A 63 21.59 3.76 -4.10
C PRO A 63 21.52 3.49 -5.61
N GLY A 64 20.42 3.92 -6.25
CA GLY A 64 20.18 3.77 -7.68
C GLY A 64 19.66 2.40 -8.13
N GLU A 65 19.53 1.42 -7.25
CA GLU A 65 18.93 0.11 -7.55
C GLU A 65 17.48 0.06 -7.08
N TYR A 66 16.54 0.00 -8.03
CA TYR A 66 15.10 0.11 -7.74
C TYR A 66 14.37 -1.20 -7.95
N TYR A 67 13.56 -1.57 -6.94
CA TYR A 67 12.70 -2.75 -6.92
C TYR A 67 11.24 -2.30 -6.92
N TRP A 68 10.59 -2.37 -8.09
CA TRP A 68 9.25 -1.81 -8.30
C TRP A 68 8.12 -2.83 -8.22
N GLU A 69 8.44 -4.09 -8.04
CA GLU A 69 7.53 -5.21 -8.21
C GLU A 69 6.25 -5.06 -7.39
N TYR A 70 6.43 -4.84 -6.09
CA TYR A 70 5.30 -4.66 -5.18
C TYR A 70 4.50 -3.40 -5.51
N ALA A 71 5.16 -2.29 -5.73
CA ALA A 71 4.51 -1.02 -6.02
C ALA A 71 3.76 -1.06 -7.37
N ASP A 72 4.35 -1.68 -8.40
CA ASP A 72 3.72 -1.88 -9.71
C ASP A 72 2.48 -2.76 -9.60
N TRP A 73 2.58 -3.87 -8.84
CA TRP A 73 1.45 -4.74 -8.57
C TRP A 73 0.35 -3.98 -7.81
N LEU A 74 0.68 -3.31 -6.70
CA LEU A 74 -0.26 -2.59 -5.87
C LEU A 74 -1.07 -1.57 -6.67
N VAL A 75 -0.39 -0.78 -7.51
CA VAL A 75 -1.05 0.21 -8.37
C VAL A 75 -2.01 -0.48 -9.35
N ARG A 76 -1.59 -1.57 -10.02
CA ARG A 76 -2.45 -2.31 -10.95
C ARG A 76 -3.62 -2.98 -10.24
N ALA A 77 -3.39 -3.59 -9.08
CA ALA A 77 -4.44 -4.25 -8.31
C ALA A 77 -5.48 -3.26 -7.80
N CYS A 78 -5.07 -2.09 -7.28
CA CYS A 78 -6.00 -1.02 -6.93
C CYS A 78 -6.83 -0.57 -8.14
N GLU A 79 -6.21 -0.41 -9.31
CA GLU A 79 -6.93 -0.09 -10.55
C GLU A 79 -7.93 -1.18 -10.94
N HIS A 80 -7.53 -2.45 -10.84
CA HIS A 80 -8.39 -3.60 -11.15
C HIS A 80 -9.65 -3.63 -10.28
N TYR A 81 -9.50 -3.37 -8.98
CA TYR A 81 -10.62 -3.34 -8.04
C TYR A 81 -11.38 -2.00 -8.00
N GLY A 82 -10.97 -1.01 -8.80
CA GLY A 82 -11.60 0.31 -8.82
C GLY A 82 -11.30 1.16 -7.58
N LEU A 83 -10.25 0.83 -6.85
CA LEU A 83 -9.79 1.52 -5.66
C LEU A 83 -8.88 2.70 -6.04
N ASN A 84 -8.94 3.78 -5.27
CA ASN A 84 -7.91 4.80 -5.30
C ASN A 84 -6.76 4.36 -4.40
N LEU A 85 -5.55 4.84 -4.71
CA LEU A 85 -4.36 4.56 -3.92
C LEU A 85 -3.76 5.87 -3.41
N VAL A 86 -3.47 5.92 -2.13
CA VAL A 86 -2.66 6.94 -1.46
C VAL A 86 -1.40 6.24 -0.95
N LEU A 87 -0.24 6.73 -1.33
CA LEU A 87 1.04 6.18 -0.88
C LEU A 87 1.64 7.03 0.23
N ARG A 88 2.01 6.39 1.33
CA ARG A 88 2.84 6.99 2.38
C ARG A 88 4.31 6.64 2.09
N LEU A 89 5.14 7.67 1.98
CA LEU A 89 6.55 7.57 1.57
C LEU A 89 7.47 7.86 2.76
N ASP A 90 7.94 6.80 3.41
CA ASP A 90 8.82 6.87 4.59
C ASP A 90 9.76 5.65 4.66
N HIS A 91 10.25 5.29 5.84
CA HIS A 91 11.15 4.16 6.11
C HIS A 91 12.39 4.16 5.20
N PRO A 92 13.32 5.13 5.41
CA PRO A 92 14.50 5.27 4.59
C PRO A 92 15.44 4.06 4.71
N PRO A 93 16.20 3.74 3.66
CA PRO A 93 17.32 2.78 3.75
C PRO A 93 18.46 3.37 4.56
N GLU A 94 19.29 2.51 5.17
CA GLU A 94 20.39 2.91 6.03
C GLU A 94 21.36 3.90 5.37
N TRP A 95 21.64 3.72 4.07
CA TRP A 95 22.54 4.58 3.33
C TRP A 95 22.06 6.04 3.21
N ALA A 96 20.73 6.27 3.30
CA ALA A 96 20.14 7.61 3.23
C ALA A 96 19.96 8.27 4.59
N VAL A 97 20.13 7.51 5.69
CA VAL A 97 19.95 8.01 7.05
C VAL A 97 21.10 8.91 7.45
N ARG A 98 20.78 10.00 8.15
CA ARG A 98 21.72 10.97 8.72
C ARG A 98 21.58 10.99 10.25
N THR A 99 22.34 10.14 10.92
CA THR A 99 22.35 10.11 12.40
C THR A 99 22.80 11.45 12.97
N GLY A 100 22.06 11.96 13.96
CA GLY A 100 22.35 13.23 14.62
C GLY A 100 22.01 14.48 13.79
N HIS A 101 21.28 14.35 12.69
CA HIS A 101 20.84 15.46 11.84
C HIS A 101 19.31 15.51 11.75
N SER A 102 18.77 16.71 11.60
CA SER A 102 17.37 16.93 11.30
C SER A 102 17.24 17.68 9.96
N PRO A 103 16.47 17.16 8.99
CA PRO A 103 15.80 15.87 9.01
C PRO A 103 16.76 14.68 9.05
N PRO A 104 16.30 13.50 9.49
CA PRO A 104 17.14 12.31 9.69
C PRO A 104 17.58 11.62 8.40
N VAL A 105 17.38 12.24 7.25
CA VAL A 105 17.72 11.73 5.92
C VAL A 105 18.38 12.79 5.05
N GLN A 106 19.07 12.33 4.01
CA GLN A 106 19.59 13.22 2.95
C GLN A 106 18.41 13.72 2.11
N LEU A 107 18.15 15.04 2.17
CA LEU A 107 16.98 15.64 1.50
C LEU A 107 16.96 15.41 -0.02
N GLU A 108 18.12 15.54 -0.66
CA GLU A 108 18.27 15.35 -2.11
C GLU A 108 17.97 13.90 -2.52
N ALA A 109 18.41 12.94 -1.72
CA ALA A 109 18.16 11.52 -1.97
C ALA A 109 16.68 11.19 -1.75
N TYR A 110 16.06 11.72 -0.69
CA TYR A 110 14.63 11.56 -0.45
C TYR A 110 13.79 12.18 -1.57
N ALA A 111 14.13 13.41 -1.99
CA ALA A 111 13.46 14.07 -3.10
C ALA A 111 13.59 13.26 -4.42
N ALA A 112 14.77 12.69 -4.69
CA ALA A 112 14.97 11.85 -5.87
C ALA A 112 14.09 10.58 -5.83
N TYR A 113 13.98 9.93 -4.66
CA TYR A 113 13.07 8.80 -4.46
C TYR A 113 11.62 9.18 -4.72
N VAL A 114 11.12 10.26 -4.09
CA VAL A 114 9.75 10.75 -4.26
C VAL A 114 9.45 11.10 -5.72
N GLN A 115 10.39 11.77 -6.41
CA GLN A 115 10.26 12.09 -7.82
C GLN A 115 10.14 10.85 -8.70
N ARG A 116 10.96 9.82 -8.44
CA ARG A 116 10.90 8.57 -9.22
C ARG A 116 9.59 7.83 -9.01
N VAL A 117 9.11 7.71 -7.76
CA VAL A 117 7.82 7.12 -7.44
C VAL A 117 6.69 7.85 -8.16
N SER A 118 6.63 9.18 -8.03
CA SER A 118 5.56 9.99 -8.61
C SER A 118 5.60 10.00 -10.15
N ALA A 119 6.79 10.03 -10.77
CA ALA A 119 6.94 9.94 -12.21
C ALA A 119 6.50 8.57 -12.76
N ARG A 120 6.83 7.48 -12.04
CA ARG A 120 6.44 6.12 -12.44
C ARG A 120 4.94 5.91 -12.43
N TYR A 121 4.25 6.47 -11.43
CA TYR A 121 2.82 6.27 -11.23
C TYR A 121 1.99 7.52 -11.56
N ARG A 122 2.49 8.38 -12.44
CA ARG A 122 1.84 9.63 -12.83
C ARG A 122 0.39 9.43 -13.23
N GLY A 123 -0.51 10.15 -12.56
CA GLY A 123 -1.94 10.12 -12.78
C GLY A 123 -2.65 8.82 -12.32
N ARG A 124 -1.93 7.91 -11.67
CA ARG A 124 -2.44 6.60 -11.19
C ARG A 124 -2.55 6.54 -9.68
N VAL A 125 -1.69 7.23 -8.95
CA VAL A 125 -1.74 7.40 -7.49
C VAL A 125 -2.47 8.71 -7.19
N GLN A 126 -3.38 8.66 -6.22
CA GLN A 126 -4.23 9.80 -5.88
C GLN A 126 -3.48 10.87 -5.11
N ALA A 127 -2.66 10.47 -4.15
CA ALA A 127 -1.92 11.37 -3.27
C ALA A 127 -0.68 10.68 -2.70
N TYR A 128 0.28 11.50 -2.28
CA TYR A 128 1.49 11.09 -1.60
C TYR A 128 1.54 11.74 -0.22
N ILE A 129 1.62 10.93 0.83
CA ILE A 129 1.86 11.36 2.21
C ILE A 129 3.37 11.38 2.41
N ILE A 130 3.90 12.53 2.79
CA ILE A 130 5.34 12.73 3.01
C ILE A 130 5.67 12.45 4.47
N TRP A 131 6.23 11.28 4.74
CA TRP A 131 6.59 10.79 6.07
C TRP A 131 5.40 10.33 6.94
N ASN A 132 5.71 9.92 8.20
CA ASN A 132 4.76 9.50 9.22
C ASN A 132 5.15 10.05 10.59
N GLU A 133 4.22 10.53 11.37
CA GLU A 133 4.30 10.92 12.79
C GLU A 133 5.64 11.57 13.21
N PRO A 134 6.13 12.62 12.50
CA PRO A 134 7.42 13.23 12.76
C PRO A 134 7.49 13.92 14.13
N ASN A 135 6.41 13.96 14.86
CA ASN A 135 6.33 14.43 16.24
C ASN A 135 6.70 13.34 17.27
N LEU A 136 7.09 12.13 16.83
CA LEU A 136 7.63 11.05 17.65
C LEU A 136 9.09 10.79 17.28
N ALA A 137 9.98 10.66 18.27
CA ALA A 137 11.38 10.31 18.03
C ALA A 137 11.52 8.93 17.35
N ALA A 138 10.66 7.97 17.67
CA ALA A 138 10.64 6.65 17.05
C ALA A 138 10.44 6.73 15.52
N GLU A 139 9.59 7.65 15.05
CA GLU A 139 9.32 7.90 13.64
C GLU A 139 10.31 8.90 13.01
N TRP A 140 11.13 9.57 13.85
CA TRP A 140 12.14 10.52 13.43
C TRP A 140 13.57 9.95 13.58
N ASN A 141 13.70 8.64 13.35
CA ASN A 141 14.94 7.88 13.43
C ASN A 141 15.64 8.00 14.80
N GLY A 142 14.89 7.97 15.88
CA GLY A 142 15.38 8.09 17.25
C GLY A 142 15.82 9.50 17.67
N GLN A 143 15.61 10.50 16.82
CA GLN A 143 15.98 11.88 17.09
C GLN A 143 14.81 12.67 17.68
N GLN A 144 15.11 13.70 18.43
CA GLN A 144 14.09 14.61 18.94
C GLN A 144 13.26 15.20 17.80
N PRO A 145 11.92 15.24 17.90
CA PRO A 145 11.06 15.85 16.93
C PRO A 145 11.45 17.29 16.59
N ASP A 146 11.47 17.61 15.29
CA ASP A 146 11.86 18.93 14.80
C ASP A 146 10.91 19.38 13.69
N PRO A 147 9.95 20.28 13.99
CA PRO A 147 9.02 20.82 12.99
C PRO A 147 9.71 21.54 11.83
N ALA A 148 10.84 22.21 12.06
CA ALA A 148 11.57 22.90 10.99
C ALA A 148 12.27 21.93 10.05
N GLY A 149 12.92 20.90 10.61
CA GLY A 149 13.51 19.80 9.82
C GLY A 149 12.45 19.04 9.04
N TYR A 150 11.28 18.75 9.66
CA TYR A 150 10.18 18.12 8.95
C TYR A 150 9.63 19.01 7.83
N ARG A 151 9.50 20.31 8.05
CA ARG A 151 9.09 21.25 7.02
C ARG A 151 10.01 21.21 5.81
N ALA A 152 11.32 21.19 6.02
CA ALA A 152 12.30 21.09 4.94
C ALA A 152 12.13 19.79 4.14
N LEU A 153 11.92 18.67 4.84
CA LEU A 153 11.63 17.37 4.21
C LEU A 153 10.33 17.39 3.39
N LEU A 154 9.26 17.96 3.96
CA LEU A 154 7.96 18.07 3.31
C LEU A 154 8.01 18.94 2.06
N GLU A 155 8.69 20.09 2.10
CA GLU A 155 8.86 20.98 0.96
C GLU A 155 9.68 20.33 -0.16
N ALA A 156 10.76 19.63 0.19
CA ALA A 156 11.55 18.86 -0.76
C ALA A 156 10.73 17.75 -1.42
N GLY A 157 10.01 16.96 -0.62
CA GLY A 157 9.12 15.91 -1.09
C GLY A 157 7.99 16.44 -1.97
N ALA A 158 7.35 17.55 -1.58
CA ALA A 158 6.27 18.17 -2.34
C ALA A 158 6.75 18.68 -3.71
N GLY A 159 7.90 19.33 -3.74
CA GLY A 159 8.53 19.78 -4.99
C GLY A 159 8.84 18.60 -5.91
N ALA A 160 9.43 17.55 -5.37
CA ALA A 160 9.78 16.33 -6.08
C ALA A 160 8.56 15.56 -6.61
N ALA A 161 7.51 15.43 -5.79
CA ALA A 161 6.26 14.78 -6.19
C ALA A 161 5.65 15.47 -7.42
N ARG A 162 5.60 16.81 -7.42
CA ARG A 162 5.05 17.58 -8.55
C ARG A 162 5.95 17.61 -9.78
N GLN A 163 7.26 17.46 -9.62
CA GLN A 163 8.17 17.27 -10.76
C GLN A 163 7.90 15.92 -11.44
N GLY A 164 7.66 14.88 -10.67
CA GLY A 164 7.30 13.55 -11.18
C GLY A 164 5.89 13.52 -11.76
N ASP A 165 4.91 13.99 -10.99
CA ASP A 165 3.48 14.06 -11.36
C ASP A 165 2.92 15.47 -11.06
N PRO A 166 2.78 16.35 -12.07
CA PRO A 166 2.23 17.69 -11.86
C PRO A 166 0.80 17.74 -11.30
N GLY A 167 0.06 16.62 -11.38
CA GLY A 167 -1.29 16.47 -10.83
C GLY A 167 -1.34 15.83 -9.44
N ALA A 168 -0.19 15.47 -8.86
CA ALA A 168 -0.13 14.81 -7.58
C ALA A 168 -0.65 15.71 -6.44
N LEU A 169 -1.52 15.16 -5.60
CA LEU A 169 -1.84 15.73 -4.30
C LEU A 169 -0.74 15.34 -3.30
N VAL A 170 -0.24 16.32 -2.56
CA VAL A 170 0.77 16.12 -1.52
C VAL A 170 0.18 16.39 -0.15
N ILE A 171 0.31 15.43 0.73
CA ILE A 171 -0.26 15.44 2.06
C ILE A 171 0.88 15.50 3.09
N ALA A 172 0.82 16.46 4.01
CA ALA A 172 1.72 16.47 5.15
C ALA A 172 1.45 15.27 6.06
N ALA A 173 2.47 14.72 6.71
CA ALA A 173 2.37 13.56 7.58
C ALA A 173 1.28 13.70 8.63
N GLY A 174 0.60 12.59 8.93
CA GLY A 174 -0.24 12.48 10.11
C GLY A 174 0.61 12.65 11.37
N LEU A 175 0.08 13.31 12.38
CA LEU A 175 0.73 13.47 13.67
C LEU A 175 0.10 12.51 14.68
N ALA A 176 0.95 11.85 15.47
CA ALA A 176 0.51 11.03 16.60
C ALA A 176 -0.16 11.91 17.65
N PRO A 177 -1.37 11.59 18.11
CA PRO A 177 -2.04 12.38 19.14
C PRO A 177 -1.34 12.16 20.48
N THR A 178 -0.64 13.17 20.95
CA THR A 178 0.05 13.16 22.24
C THR A 178 0.11 14.55 22.85
N ASN A 179 0.08 14.61 24.19
CA ASN A 179 0.36 15.84 24.94
C ASN A 179 1.77 15.84 25.54
N GLN A 180 2.57 14.82 25.21
CA GLN A 180 3.94 14.71 25.67
C GLN A 180 4.82 15.75 24.94
N SER A 181 5.74 16.38 25.69
CA SER A 181 6.72 17.33 25.15
C SER A 181 8.04 17.12 25.87
N ASP A 182 8.82 16.17 25.35
CA ASP A 182 10.15 15.79 25.79
C ASP A 182 11.00 15.31 24.60
N PRO A 183 12.24 14.82 24.77
CA PRO A 183 13.04 14.36 23.65
C PRO A 183 12.46 13.18 22.85
N GLN A 184 11.49 12.43 23.41
CA GLN A 184 10.87 11.26 22.74
C GLN A 184 9.63 11.63 21.94
N ALA A 185 8.94 12.70 22.33
CA ALA A 185 7.72 13.13 21.62
C ALA A 185 7.52 14.63 21.78
N MET A 186 6.90 15.24 20.79
CA MET A 186 6.39 16.62 20.85
C MET A 186 4.87 16.57 20.70
N SER A 187 4.16 17.36 21.53
CA SER A 187 2.71 17.51 21.38
C SER A 187 2.35 17.79 19.92
N ASP A 188 1.37 17.06 19.39
CA ASP A 188 0.89 17.23 18.01
C ASP A 188 0.37 18.66 17.78
N LEU A 189 -0.21 19.31 18.79
CA LEU A 189 -0.65 20.70 18.69
C LEU A 189 0.52 21.67 18.59
N ASP A 190 1.56 21.49 19.43
CA ASP A 190 2.76 22.34 19.40
C ASP A 190 3.53 22.14 18.09
N PHE A 191 3.62 20.88 17.63
CA PHE A 191 4.26 20.56 16.36
C PHE A 191 3.53 21.19 15.18
N LEU A 192 2.18 21.08 15.16
CA LEU A 192 1.35 21.66 14.11
C LEU A 192 1.43 23.20 14.13
N GLN A 193 1.41 23.81 15.31
CA GLN A 193 1.56 25.26 15.46
C GLN A 193 2.90 25.73 14.90
N ALA A 194 3.98 25.02 15.18
CA ALA A 194 5.31 25.34 14.65
C ALA A 194 5.41 25.14 13.14
N LEU A 195 4.80 24.07 12.60
CA LEU A 195 4.78 23.77 11.17
C LEU A 195 4.05 24.85 10.37
N TYR A 196 3.00 25.44 10.90
CA TYR A 196 2.17 26.46 10.27
C TYR A 196 2.42 27.87 10.82
N ALA A 197 3.61 28.14 11.34
CA ALA A 197 3.95 29.45 11.88
C ALA A 197 3.61 30.58 10.89
N PRO A 198 3.09 31.72 11.37
CA PRO A 198 2.61 32.82 10.52
C PRO A 198 3.69 33.33 9.55
N GLY A 199 3.26 33.65 8.32
CA GLY A 199 4.16 34.15 7.27
C GLY A 199 4.87 33.07 6.46
N GLN A 200 4.70 31.80 6.80
CA GLN A 200 5.20 30.68 6.03
C GLN A 200 4.10 30.16 5.09
N GLY A 201 4.31 30.23 3.79
CA GLY A 201 3.39 29.61 2.81
C GLY A 201 3.39 28.07 2.94
N THR A 202 2.43 27.41 2.32
CA THR A 202 2.34 25.95 2.24
C THR A 202 2.56 25.48 0.80
N THR A 203 3.33 24.42 0.63
CA THR A 203 3.58 23.78 -0.66
C THR A 203 2.91 22.42 -0.76
N TRP A 204 2.01 22.08 0.15
CA TRP A 204 1.22 20.85 0.20
C TRP A 204 -0.27 21.14 0.22
N ASP A 205 -1.09 20.14 -0.08
CA ASP A 205 -2.52 20.29 -0.40
C ASP A 205 -3.44 19.93 0.77
N ALA A 206 -2.98 19.14 1.74
CA ALA A 206 -3.72 18.77 2.93
C ALA A 206 -2.81 18.44 4.11
N GLN A 207 -3.33 18.53 5.32
CA GLN A 207 -2.69 18.06 6.55
C GLN A 207 -3.29 16.71 6.95
N ALA A 208 -2.48 15.67 7.11
CA ALA A 208 -2.94 14.44 7.70
C ALA A 208 -2.95 14.51 9.23
N VAL A 209 -3.89 13.79 9.84
CA VAL A 209 -4.05 13.66 11.31
C VAL A 209 -4.47 12.24 11.67
N HIS A 210 -4.11 11.82 12.88
CA HIS A 210 -4.38 10.48 13.42
C HIS A 210 -5.27 10.57 14.68
N PRO A 211 -6.58 10.82 14.56
CA PRO A 211 -7.47 10.98 15.71
C PRO A 211 -7.84 9.62 16.32
N TYR A 212 -6.88 8.93 16.92
CA TYR A 212 -7.19 7.72 17.68
C TYR A 212 -8.10 8.04 18.86
N GLY A 213 -9.13 7.21 19.05
CA GLY A 213 -10.11 7.41 20.11
C GLY A 213 -9.66 6.81 21.45
N PHE A 214 -8.60 6.00 21.45
CA PHE A 214 -8.17 5.18 22.59
C PHE A 214 -9.35 4.36 23.12
N ALA A 215 -9.70 4.43 24.42
CA ALA A 215 -10.89 3.74 24.94
C ALA A 215 -12.19 4.57 24.84
N GLN A 216 -12.15 5.76 24.25
CA GLN A 216 -13.28 6.68 24.29
C GLN A 216 -14.16 6.62 23.05
N PRO A 217 -15.49 6.77 23.14
CA PRO A 217 -16.36 6.81 21.99
C PRO A 217 -16.05 8.05 21.11
N PRO A 218 -16.34 8.00 19.80
CA PRO A 218 -15.99 9.11 18.89
C PRO A 218 -16.67 10.44 19.23
N ILE A 219 -17.77 10.41 19.98
CA ILE A 219 -18.49 11.61 20.42
C ILE A 219 -17.91 12.23 21.70
N ALA A 220 -16.95 11.58 22.36
CA ALA A 220 -16.32 12.13 23.57
C ALA A 220 -15.76 13.53 23.27
N PRO A 221 -16.08 14.55 24.09
CA PRO A 221 -15.68 15.91 23.79
C PRO A 221 -14.17 16.12 23.95
N ALA A 222 -13.59 16.96 23.11
CA ALA A 222 -12.17 17.28 23.14
C ALA A 222 -11.71 17.99 24.43
N SER A 223 -12.63 18.45 25.28
CA SER A 223 -12.34 19.01 26.59
C SER A 223 -12.13 17.94 27.68
N GLU A 224 -12.42 16.70 27.39
CA GLU A 224 -12.26 15.56 28.29
C GLU A 224 -11.05 14.70 27.92
N HIS A 225 -10.67 13.76 28.81
CA HIS A 225 -9.60 12.80 28.57
C HIS A 225 -8.30 13.43 28.07
N HIS A 226 -7.95 14.61 28.60
CA HIS A 226 -6.80 15.41 28.18
C HIS A 226 -6.80 15.75 26.65
N GLY A 227 -7.96 15.71 25.99
CA GLY A 227 -8.11 15.92 24.56
C GLY A 227 -7.64 14.75 23.68
N LEU A 228 -7.24 13.61 24.26
CA LEU A 228 -6.86 12.41 23.52
C LEU A 228 -8.09 11.58 23.18
N VAL A 229 -8.86 12.07 22.22
CA VAL A 229 -10.14 11.55 21.76
C VAL A 229 -10.30 11.78 20.25
N PHE A 230 -11.18 11.04 19.60
CA PHE A 230 -11.46 11.23 18.17
C PHE A 230 -11.86 12.66 17.81
N SER A 231 -12.64 13.33 18.66
CA SER A 231 -13.07 14.71 18.46
C SER A 231 -11.97 15.78 18.58
N ARG A 232 -10.70 15.38 18.84
CA ARG A 232 -9.50 16.22 18.69
C ARG A 232 -9.41 16.87 17.29
N LEU A 233 -10.10 16.29 16.32
CA LEU A 233 -10.33 16.93 15.00
C LEU A 233 -10.80 18.38 15.11
N HIS A 234 -11.62 18.71 16.11
CA HIS A 234 -12.07 20.09 16.34
C HIS A 234 -10.92 21.02 16.74
N THR A 235 -10.04 20.54 17.62
CA THR A 235 -8.87 21.30 18.11
C THR A 235 -7.89 21.57 16.97
N TRP A 236 -7.58 20.57 16.12
CA TRP A 236 -6.74 20.78 14.94
C TRP A 236 -7.35 21.76 13.94
N GLN A 237 -8.65 21.67 13.67
CA GLN A 237 -9.32 22.64 12.79
C GLN A 237 -9.31 24.07 13.38
N GLN A 238 -9.42 24.20 14.69
CA GLN A 238 -9.32 25.48 15.35
C GLN A 238 -7.90 26.04 15.24
N LEU A 239 -6.89 25.23 15.52
CA LEU A 239 -5.49 25.62 15.39
C LEU A 239 -5.15 26.10 13.97
N LEU A 240 -5.54 25.36 12.94
CA LEU A 240 -5.32 25.77 11.55
C LEU A 240 -6.01 27.10 11.20
N ARG A 241 -7.17 27.38 11.79
CA ARG A 241 -7.83 28.70 11.64
C ARG A 241 -7.01 29.79 12.31
N GLU A 242 -6.50 29.57 13.51
CA GLU A 242 -5.69 30.51 14.27
C GLU A 242 -4.35 30.79 13.55
N GLN A 243 -3.79 29.80 12.87
CA GLN A 243 -2.58 29.96 12.05
C GLN A 243 -2.86 30.57 10.65
N GLY A 244 -4.09 30.97 10.35
CA GLY A 244 -4.46 31.61 9.09
C GLY A 244 -4.63 30.67 7.89
N VAL A 245 -4.59 29.35 8.11
CA VAL A 245 -4.74 28.32 7.05
C VAL A 245 -6.06 27.57 7.17
N ALA A 246 -7.14 28.25 7.53
CA ALA A 246 -8.47 27.68 7.73
C ALA A 246 -9.02 26.88 6.53
N ALA A 247 -8.50 27.12 5.33
CA ALA A 247 -8.91 26.39 4.12
C ALA A 247 -8.25 25.01 3.98
N MET A 248 -7.16 24.73 4.73
CA MET A 248 -6.43 23.47 4.68
C MET A 248 -7.34 22.28 5.03
N PRO A 249 -7.53 21.30 4.15
CA PRO A 249 -8.28 20.09 4.46
C PRO A 249 -7.51 19.24 5.49
N LEU A 250 -8.26 18.58 6.39
CA LEU A 250 -7.70 17.54 7.25
C LEU A 250 -8.00 16.16 6.65
N TRP A 251 -6.96 15.43 6.33
CA TRP A 251 -7.08 14.03 5.93
C TRP A 251 -6.85 13.13 7.14
N VAL A 252 -7.85 12.35 7.51
CA VAL A 252 -7.65 11.31 8.52
C VAL A 252 -7.03 10.11 7.83
N THR A 253 -5.72 9.95 7.98
CA THR A 253 -4.96 8.88 7.33
C THR A 253 -4.84 7.65 8.21
N GLU A 254 -5.10 7.78 9.49
CA GLU A 254 -5.25 6.68 10.45
C GLU A 254 -6.24 7.05 11.54
N PHE A 255 -7.13 6.13 11.90
CA PHE A 255 -7.91 6.17 13.13
C PHE A 255 -8.45 4.78 13.43
N GLY A 256 -8.69 4.49 14.71
CA GLY A 256 -9.23 3.18 15.10
C GLY A 256 -9.31 3.00 16.60
N TRP A 257 -9.80 1.84 16.98
CA TRP A 257 -9.88 1.34 18.35
C TRP A 257 -9.34 -0.09 18.39
N THR A 258 -8.50 -0.39 19.39
CA THR A 258 -7.92 -1.71 19.55
C THR A 258 -8.75 -2.59 20.49
N VAL A 259 -8.87 -3.87 20.13
CA VAL A 259 -9.44 -4.91 20.99
C VAL A 259 -8.35 -5.80 21.63
N GLY A 260 -7.07 -5.45 21.40
CA GLY A 260 -5.89 -6.22 21.78
C GLY A 260 -5.43 -7.19 20.68
N PRO A 261 -4.23 -7.75 20.82
CA PRO A 261 -3.33 -7.58 21.95
C PRO A 261 -2.71 -6.19 22.01
N THR A 262 -2.28 -5.79 23.20
CA THR A 262 -1.52 -4.56 23.45
C THR A 262 -0.38 -4.87 24.41
N ASP A 263 0.60 -3.97 24.50
CA ASP A 263 1.54 -3.98 25.60
C ASP A 263 0.75 -3.91 26.93
N PRO A 264 1.15 -4.61 28.00
CA PRO A 264 0.51 -4.52 29.30
C PRO A 264 0.33 -3.09 29.85
N ALA A 265 1.21 -2.18 29.48
CA ALA A 265 1.11 -0.76 29.83
C ALA A 265 -0.01 -0.04 29.08
N ASP A 266 -0.46 -0.56 27.95
CA ASP A 266 -1.40 0.08 27.02
C ASP A 266 -2.80 -0.54 27.04
N THR A 267 -3.08 -1.48 27.96
CA THR A 267 -4.40 -2.13 28.10
C THR A 267 -5.54 -1.14 28.36
N TRP A 268 -5.24 0.05 28.88
CA TRP A 268 -6.19 1.15 29.07
C TRP A 268 -6.82 1.68 27.78
N GLN A 269 -6.21 1.38 26.62
CA GLN A 269 -6.71 1.78 25.31
C GLN A 269 -7.72 0.79 24.72
N MET A 270 -7.82 -0.42 25.31
CA MET A 270 -8.64 -1.49 24.74
C MET A 270 -10.13 -1.21 24.89
N VAL A 271 -10.86 -1.62 23.86
CA VAL A 271 -12.31 -1.64 23.82
C VAL A 271 -12.83 -3.06 23.56
N THR A 272 -14.13 -3.28 23.70
CA THR A 272 -14.74 -4.54 23.28
C THR A 272 -14.91 -4.60 21.76
N LEU A 273 -15.12 -5.80 21.20
CA LEU A 273 -15.47 -5.96 19.77
C LEU A 273 -16.74 -5.19 19.39
N SER A 274 -17.71 -5.11 20.29
CA SER A 274 -18.93 -4.30 20.08
C SER A 274 -18.63 -2.82 20.06
N ASP A 275 -17.81 -2.33 21.01
CA ASP A 275 -17.43 -0.91 21.03
C ASP A 275 -16.61 -0.54 19.80
N GLN A 276 -15.67 -1.40 19.34
CA GLN A 276 -14.93 -1.17 18.12
C GLN A 276 -15.87 -0.96 16.93
N ALA A 277 -16.91 -1.79 16.80
CA ALA A 277 -17.89 -1.69 15.72
C ALA A 277 -18.70 -0.40 15.80
N ASP A 278 -19.26 -0.10 16.97
CA ASP A 278 -20.09 1.08 17.21
C ASP A 278 -19.29 2.38 17.07
N TYR A 279 -18.04 2.38 17.55
CA TYR A 279 -17.20 3.57 17.54
C TYR A 279 -16.70 3.87 16.13
N LEU A 280 -16.32 2.88 15.33
CA LEU A 280 -15.94 3.08 13.94
C LEU A 280 -17.11 3.62 13.11
N ALA A 281 -18.30 3.01 13.22
CA ALA A 281 -19.49 3.51 12.53
C ALA A 281 -19.88 4.91 12.99
N GLY A 282 -19.83 5.16 14.30
CA GLY A 282 -20.07 6.45 14.92
C GLY A 282 -19.12 7.54 14.44
N ALA A 283 -17.83 7.21 14.25
CA ALA A 283 -16.82 8.14 13.73
C ALA A 283 -17.13 8.58 12.29
N PHE A 284 -17.53 7.65 11.41
CA PHE A 284 -17.99 8.01 10.06
C PHE A 284 -19.23 8.91 10.09
N ALA A 285 -20.21 8.59 10.91
CA ALA A 285 -21.44 9.38 11.05
C ALA A 285 -21.16 10.77 11.62
N LEU A 286 -20.31 10.87 12.63
CA LEU A 286 -19.90 12.14 13.24
C LEU A 286 -19.14 12.99 12.25
N THR A 287 -18.16 12.42 11.54
CA THR A 287 -17.35 13.13 10.54
C THR A 287 -18.22 13.68 9.42
N ALA A 288 -19.14 12.88 8.88
CA ALA A 288 -20.07 13.34 7.84
C ALA A 288 -20.94 14.52 8.26
N ARG A 289 -21.30 14.60 9.55
CA ARG A 289 -22.18 15.65 10.09
C ARG A 289 -21.42 16.89 10.56
N ALA A 290 -20.27 16.69 11.23
CA ALA A 290 -19.62 17.76 11.99
C ALA A 290 -18.32 18.27 11.36
N TYR A 291 -17.69 17.49 10.49
CA TYR A 291 -16.35 17.80 9.96
C TYR A 291 -16.31 17.86 8.42
N PRO A 292 -16.96 18.84 7.76
CA PRO A 292 -17.05 18.90 6.29
C PRO A 292 -15.70 19.13 5.59
N ARG A 293 -14.65 19.51 6.34
CA ARG A 293 -13.28 19.67 5.85
C ARG A 293 -12.42 18.42 6.03
N VAL A 294 -13.03 17.30 6.41
CA VAL A 294 -12.39 15.98 6.46
C VAL A 294 -12.90 15.16 5.26
N PRO A 295 -12.22 15.25 4.10
CA PRO A 295 -12.68 14.59 2.88
C PRO A 295 -12.36 13.09 2.85
N LEU A 296 -11.41 12.62 3.67
CA LEU A 296 -10.96 11.23 3.75
C LEU A 296 -10.95 10.77 5.21
N LEU A 297 -11.45 9.56 5.45
CA LEU A 297 -11.44 8.91 6.77
C LEU A 297 -10.94 7.48 6.62
N THR A 298 -9.72 7.20 7.11
CA THR A 298 -9.02 5.94 6.90
C THR A 298 -8.99 5.10 8.17
N VAL A 299 -9.65 3.95 8.16
CA VAL A 299 -9.61 3.00 9.26
C VAL A 299 -8.21 2.37 9.33
N TRP A 300 -7.62 2.36 10.49
CA TRP A 300 -6.46 1.59 10.85
C TRP A 300 -6.91 0.33 11.55
N ASN A 301 -6.85 -0.92 10.99
CA ASN A 301 -6.37 -1.31 9.67
C ASN A 301 -7.20 -2.49 9.09
N LEU A 302 -6.85 -2.94 7.89
CA LEU A 302 -7.32 -4.19 7.28
C LEU A 302 -6.10 -5.06 6.96
N ALA A 303 -5.62 -5.81 7.95
CA ALA A 303 -4.34 -6.51 7.88
C ALA A 303 -4.40 -7.91 8.53
N PRO A 304 -5.14 -8.86 7.93
CA PRO A 304 -5.29 -10.22 8.47
C PRO A 304 -3.98 -11.02 8.49
N HIS A 305 -2.94 -10.56 7.79
CA HIS A 305 -1.62 -11.20 7.73
C HIS A 305 -0.71 -10.86 8.93
N LEU A 306 -1.14 -9.95 9.81
CA LEU A 306 -0.37 -9.63 11.02
C LEU A 306 -0.35 -10.83 11.97
N ALA A 307 0.76 -10.97 12.70
CA ALA A 307 0.85 -12.02 13.71
C ALA A 307 -0.17 -11.77 14.84
N PRO A 308 -0.75 -12.83 15.44
CA PRO A 308 -1.78 -12.66 16.48
C PRO A 308 -1.32 -11.88 17.73
N HIS A 309 -0.01 -11.82 17.98
CA HIS A 309 0.59 -11.07 19.08
C HIS A 309 1.06 -9.68 18.70
N ASP A 310 0.94 -9.31 17.43
CA ASP A 310 1.28 -7.97 16.95
C ASP A 310 0.22 -6.97 17.46
N PRO A 311 0.60 -5.90 18.18
CA PRO A 311 -0.36 -4.91 18.68
C PRO A 311 -1.22 -4.28 17.58
N MET A 312 -0.70 -4.16 16.36
CA MET A 312 -1.46 -3.65 15.21
C MET A 312 -2.63 -4.57 14.83
N SER A 313 -2.53 -5.89 15.12
CA SER A 313 -3.62 -6.83 14.86
C SER A 313 -4.88 -6.52 15.67
N GLY A 314 -4.73 -5.88 16.83
CA GLY A 314 -5.84 -5.45 17.67
C GLY A 314 -6.78 -4.44 17.01
N PHE A 315 -6.28 -3.66 16.08
CA PHE A 315 -7.05 -2.69 15.31
C PHE A 315 -7.67 -3.27 14.04
N SER A 316 -7.21 -4.44 13.58
CA SER A 316 -7.63 -5.00 12.29
C SER A 316 -9.14 -5.28 12.27
N LEU A 317 -9.73 -5.14 11.09
CA LEU A 317 -11.13 -5.48 10.82
C LEU A 317 -11.33 -6.98 10.53
N ILE A 318 -10.23 -7.71 10.36
CA ILE A 318 -10.19 -9.16 10.14
C ILE A 318 -9.09 -9.72 11.02
N ASP A 319 -9.40 -10.77 11.78
CA ASP A 319 -8.44 -11.46 12.62
C ASP A 319 -7.39 -12.23 11.79
N PRO A 320 -6.22 -12.55 12.36
CA PRO A 320 -5.17 -13.31 11.66
C PRO A 320 -5.60 -14.71 11.18
N ASP A 321 -6.65 -15.29 11.74
CA ASP A 321 -7.24 -16.55 11.28
C ASP A 321 -8.25 -16.38 10.13
N GLY A 322 -8.48 -15.14 9.68
CA GLY A 322 -9.42 -14.79 8.63
C GLY A 322 -10.85 -14.51 9.13
N THR A 323 -11.09 -14.55 10.44
CA THR A 323 -12.41 -14.24 11.01
C THR A 323 -12.72 -12.75 10.83
N VAL A 324 -13.84 -12.45 10.21
CA VAL A 324 -14.33 -11.08 10.03
C VAL A 324 -14.87 -10.58 11.38
N ARG A 325 -14.41 -9.40 11.80
CA ARG A 325 -14.90 -8.77 13.04
C ARG A 325 -16.22 -8.05 12.82
N PRO A 326 -17.07 -7.95 13.87
CA PRO A 326 -18.33 -7.21 13.82
C PRO A 326 -18.19 -5.78 13.28
N ALA A 327 -17.04 -5.17 13.51
CA ALA A 327 -16.73 -3.83 13.02
C ALA A 327 -16.80 -3.72 11.48
N LEU A 328 -16.33 -4.71 10.75
CA LEU A 328 -16.41 -4.71 9.28
C LEU A 328 -17.85 -4.86 8.82
N ASP A 329 -18.62 -5.79 9.41
CA ASP A 329 -20.03 -6.00 9.09
C ASP A 329 -20.86 -4.73 9.31
N VAL A 330 -20.68 -4.06 10.46
CA VAL A 330 -21.39 -2.81 10.78
C VAL A 330 -21.01 -1.70 9.81
N LEU A 331 -19.72 -1.57 9.46
CA LEU A 331 -19.26 -0.60 8.48
C LEU A 331 -19.87 -0.86 7.09
N GLU A 332 -19.89 -2.12 6.64
CA GLU A 332 -20.48 -2.51 5.34
C GLU A 332 -21.96 -2.14 5.24
N ASP A 333 -22.67 -2.16 6.35
CA ASP A 333 -24.07 -1.79 6.45
C ASP A 333 -24.32 -0.28 6.46
N THR A 334 -23.27 0.54 6.68
CA THR A 334 -23.43 1.99 6.60
C THR A 334 -23.85 2.43 5.18
N ARG A 335 -24.69 3.46 5.13
CA ARG A 335 -25.12 4.04 3.83
C ARG A 335 -23.93 4.53 3.01
N LEU A 336 -22.86 4.95 3.67
CA LEU A 336 -21.66 5.49 3.03
C LEU A 336 -20.92 4.39 2.27
N LEU A 337 -20.60 3.26 2.92
CA LEU A 337 -19.89 2.15 2.29
C LEU A 337 -20.73 1.46 1.22
N ARG A 338 -22.04 1.30 1.44
CA ARG A 338 -22.96 0.75 0.42
C ARG A 338 -22.95 1.56 -0.87
N ARG A 339 -22.97 2.90 -0.80
CA ARG A 339 -22.86 3.78 -1.97
C ARG A 339 -21.50 3.68 -2.64
N SER A 340 -20.43 3.60 -1.85
CA SER A 340 -19.07 3.47 -2.36
C SER A 340 -18.84 2.15 -3.08
N ARG A 341 -19.43 1.06 -2.62
CA ARG A 341 -19.36 -0.26 -3.25
C ARG A 341 -19.88 -0.23 -4.70
N ALA A 342 -21.03 0.39 -4.92
CA ALA A 342 -21.59 0.57 -6.26
C ALA A 342 -20.68 1.43 -7.15
N ALA A 343 -20.08 2.49 -6.59
CA ALA A 343 -19.14 3.35 -7.32
C ALA A 343 -17.83 2.62 -7.69
N ASN A 344 -17.30 1.77 -6.82
CA ASN A 344 -16.13 0.95 -7.12
C ASN A 344 -16.42 -0.03 -8.28
N ALA A 345 -17.54 -0.75 -8.22
CA ALA A 345 -17.93 -1.66 -9.27
C ALA A 345 -18.06 -0.95 -10.64
N LEU A 346 -18.69 0.22 -10.66
CA LEU A 346 -18.80 1.03 -11.87
C LEU A 346 -17.42 1.49 -12.39
N ARG A 347 -16.52 1.93 -11.51
CA ARG A 347 -15.16 2.34 -11.88
C ARG A 347 -14.35 1.18 -12.46
N ALA A 348 -14.38 0.02 -11.81
CA ALA A 348 -13.72 -1.18 -12.29
C ALA A 348 -14.24 -1.57 -13.69
N MET A 349 -15.57 -1.52 -13.89
CA MET A 349 -16.17 -1.76 -15.19
C MET A 349 -15.72 -0.73 -16.24
N LEU A 350 -15.76 0.57 -15.93
CA LEU A 350 -15.35 1.62 -16.86
C LEU A 350 -13.85 1.50 -17.22
N ARG A 351 -12.98 1.19 -16.25
CA ARG A 351 -11.56 0.97 -16.52
C ARG A 351 -11.35 -0.23 -17.44
N ARG A 352 -12.04 -1.35 -17.23
CA ARG A 352 -11.99 -2.51 -18.15
C ARG A 352 -12.42 -2.16 -19.58
N LEU A 353 -13.39 -1.26 -19.75
CA LEU A 353 -13.87 -0.81 -21.07
C LEU A 353 -12.92 0.20 -21.75
N THR A 354 -12.17 0.99 -20.95
CA THR A 354 -11.28 2.04 -21.46
C THR A 354 -9.82 1.59 -21.55
N TYR A 355 -9.43 0.57 -20.77
CA TYR A 355 -8.11 0.00 -20.79
C TYR A 355 -7.94 -0.85 -22.05
N ARG A 356 -7.15 -0.38 -22.98
CA ARG A 356 -6.54 -1.20 -24.04
C ARG A 356 -5.16 -1.56 -23.57
N PRO A 357 -4.89 -2.77 -23.07
CA PRO A 357 -3.53 -3.19 -22.82
C PRO A 357 -2.79 -3.18 -24.14
N GLU A 358 -1.64 -2.56 -24.17
CA GLU A 358 -0.62 -2.96 -25.14
C GLU A 358 -0.28 -4.41 -24.77
N SER A 359 -0.97 -5.36 -25.37
CA SER A 359 -0.70 -6.80 -25.54
C SER A 359 0.11 -7.55 -24.45
N VAL A 360 0.10 -7.12 -23.18
CA VAL A 360 0.83 -7.78 -22.11
C VAL A 360 -0.15 -8.15 -21.01
N GLU A 361 -0.46 -9.44 -20.88
CA GLU A 361 -1.15 -9.94 -19.69
C GLU A 361 -0.11 -10.37 -18.64
N ALA A 362 -0.15 -9.71 -17.49
CA ALA A 362 0.63 -10.14 -16.35
C ALA A 362 -0.07 -11.34 -15.70
N LEU A 363 0.54 -12.52 -15.77
CA LEU A 363 -0.04 -13.78 -15.29
C LEU A 363 0.20 -13.99 -13.79
N ALA A 364 1.30 -13.49 -13.29
CA ALA A 364 1.66 -13.46 -11.87
C ALA A 364 2.60 -12.28 -11.71
N ALA A 365 2.03 -11.09 -11.67
CA ALA A 365 2.82 -9.91 -11.83
C ALA A 365 3.85 -9.76 -10.72
N ASP A 366 3.53 -10.09 -9.50
CA ASP A 366 4.27 -9.48 -8.40
C ASP A 366 4.38 -10.39 -7.17
N VAL A 367 4.11 -11.68 -7.34
CA VAL A 367 4.39 -12.67 -6.32
C VAL A 367 5.71 -13.37 -6.68
N ILE A 368 6.68 -13.35 -5.78
CA ILE A 368 7.83 -14.24 -5.92
C ILE A 368 7.37 -15.65 -5.61
N VAL A 369 7.23 -16.43 -6.67
CA VAL A 369 6.90 -17.85 -6.57
C VAL A 369 8.16 -18.61 -6.20
N ARG A 370 8.09 -19.37 -5.12
CA ARG A 370 9.18 -20.24 -4.67
C ARG A 370 8.85 -21.67 -4.97
N LEU A 371 9.66 -22.28 -5.83
CA LEU A 371 9.61 -23.70 -6.08
C LEU A 371 10.78 -24.35 -5.33
N SER A 372 10.50 -25.29 -4.44
CA SER A 372 11.50 -26.02 -3.69
C SER A 372 11.02 -27.44 -3.42
N ASP A 373 11.94 -28.38 -3.39
CA ASP A 373 11.67 -29.78 -3.05
C ASP A 373 11.92 -30.10 -1.57
N THR A 374 12.30 -29.11 -0.77
CA THR A 374 12.62 -29.26 0.65
C THR A 374 11.78 -28.33 1.52
N ASP A 375 11.37 -28.82 2.72
CA ASP A 375 10.68 -28.04 3.75
C ASP A 375 11.61 -27.11 4.53
N ILE A 376 12.80 -26.82 4.04
CA ILE A 376 13.78 -26.00 4.74
C ILE A 376 13.36 -24.54 4.67
N ALA A 377 13.12 -23.98 5.85
CA ALA A 377 12.87 -22.56 6.02
C ALA A 377 14.06 -21.76 5.49
N TYR A 378 13.84 -20.95 4.47
CA TYR A 378 14.81 -19.93 4.05
C TYR A 378 15.22 -19.07 5.25
N PRO A 379 16.50 -18.69 5.34
CA PRO A 379 16.92 -17.71 6.33
C PRO A 379 16.02 -16.47 6.29
N HIS A 380 15.71 -15.90 7.44
CA HIS A 380 14.76 -14.78 7.56
C HIS A 380 15.08 -13.57 6.68
N TRP A 381 16.37 -13.38 6.34
CA TRP A 381 16.83 -12.33 5.40
C TRP A 381 16.54 -12.66 3.92
N ALA A 382 16.26 -13.92 3.58
CA ALA A 382 15.92 -14.33 2.23
C ALA A 382 14.41 -14.44 1.99
N LYS A 383 13.57 -14.01 2.94
CA LYS A 383 12.11 -13.91 2.76
C LYS A 383 11.78 -12.58 2.10
N PRO A 384 11.57 -12.53 0.77
CA PRO A 384 10.91 -11.36 0.19
C PRO A 384 9.52 -11.28 0.80
N HIS A 385 9.10 -10.09 1.19
CA HIS A 385 7.73 -9.86 1.64
C HIS A 385 6.77 -10.31 0.52
N GLY A 386 5.78 -11.14 0.85
CA GLY A 386 4.73 -11.57 -0.08
C GLY A 386 5.03 -12.79 -0.97
N GLY A 387 6.10 -13.55 -0.74
CA GLY A 387 6.34 -14.79 -1.49
C GLY A 387 5.46 -15.95 -1.03
N THR A 388 5.11 -16.88 -1.96
CA THR A 388 4.38 -18.11 -1.62
C THR A 388 5.20 -19.01 -0.70
N ALA A 389 4.53 -19.87 0.06
CA ALA A 389 5.20 -20.98 0.74
C ALA A 389 5.92 -21.86 -0.31
N PRO A 390 7.09 -22.43 0.00
CA PRO A 390 7.80 -23.32 -0.93
C PRO A 390 6.92 -24.51 -1.31
N ALA A 391 6.83 -24.79 -2.61
CA ALA A 391 6.10 -25.94 -3.15
C ALA A 391 6.84 -26.46 -4.39
N ARG A 392 6.61 -27.74 -4.75
CA ARG A 392 7.22 -28.31 -5.97
C ARG A 392 6.53 -27.83 -7.24
N THR A 393 5.30 -27.40 -7.12
CA THR A 393 4.45 -26.98 -8.24
C THR A 393 3.78 -25.68 -7.88
N TRP A 394 3.71 -24.77 -8.82
CA TRP A 394 2.92 -23.57 -8.73
C TRP A 394 2.02 -23.43 -9.95
N GLU A 395 0.76 -23.07 -9.71
CA GLU A 395 -0.23 -22.84 -10.76
C GLU A 395 -0.88 -21.47 -10.60
N THR A 396 -1.18 -20.85 -11.73
CA THR A 396 -2.03 -19.65 -11.80
C THR A 396 -3.00 -19.73 -12.96
N THR A 397 -4.18 -19.17 -12.80
CA THR A 397 -5.18 -19.04 -13.84
C THR A 397 -5.18 -17.62 -14.40
N PHE A 398 -5.17 -17.49 -15.72
CA PHE A 398 -5.27 -16.23 -16.44
C PHE A 398 -6.37 -16.32 -17.51
N TYR A 399 -6.83 -15.17 -18.00
CA TYR A 399 -7.93 -15.11 -18.93
C TYR A 399 -7.52 -14.38 -20.21
N LEU A 400 -7.85 -14.96 -21.36
CA LEU A 400 -7.70 -14.34 -22.66
C LEU A 400 -9.07 -14.07 -23.27
N ASP A 401 -9.29 -12.85 -23.75
CA ASP A 401 -10.52 -12.51 -24.48
C ASP A 401 -10.54 -13.22 -25.83
N ASP A 402 -9.39 -13.31 -26.50
CA ASP A 402 -9.20 -13.99 -27.78
C ASP A 402 -7.77 -14.57 -27.87
N GLN A 403 -7.64 -15.84 -28.23
CA GLN A 403 -6.33 -16.46 -28.47
C GLN A 403 -5.61 -15.90 -29.71
N GLY A 404 -6.35 -15.29 -30.65
CA GLY A 404 -5.82 -14.67 -31.87
C GLY A 404 -4.95 -15.58 -32.73
N SER A 405 -4.48 -15.05 -33.87
CA SER A 405 -3.65 -15.78 -34.83
C SER A 405 -2.16 -15.41 -34.78
N GLY A 406 -1.67 -14.86 -33.68
CA GLY A 406 -0.26 -14.44 -33.53
C GLY A 406 0.58 -15.45 -32.74
N SER A 407 1.91 -15.26 -32.74
CA SER A 407 2.78 -15.96 -31.81
C SER A 407 2.74 -15.31 -30.44
N TRP A 408 2.66 -16.15 -29.41
CA TRP A 408 2.66 -15.71 -28.02
C TRP A 408 4.01 -16.02 -27.38
N ARG A 409 4.40 -15.21 -26.43
CA ARG A 409 5.65 -15.39 -25.67
C ARG A 409 5.37 -15.30 -24.18
N LEU A 410 5.81 -16.30 -23.43
CA LEU A 410 5.86 -16.28 -21.98
C LEU A 410 7.19 -15.65 -21.57
N VAL A 411 7.13 -14.52 -20.89
CA VAL A 411 8.29 -13.83 -20.34
C VAL A 411 8.25 -13.97 -18.83
N LEU A 412 9.34 -14.41 -18.22
CA LEU A 412 9.46 -14.57 -16.77
C LEU A 412 10.89 -14.28 -16.32
N GLU A 413 11.02 -13.82 -15.10
CA GLU A 413 12.31 -13.68 -14.45
C GLU A 413 12.52 -14.82 -13.47
N THR A 414 13.69 -15.45 -13.54
CA THR A 414 14.06 -16.56 -12.67
C THR A 414 15.35 -16.27 -11.95
N MET A 415 15.49 -16.82 -10.75
CA MET A 415 16.69 -16.80 -9.94
C MET A 415 16.94 -18.20 -9.37
N GLN A 416 18.20 -18.59 -9.25
CA GLN A 416 18.60 -19.90 -8.70
C GLN A 416 18.07 -21.11 -9.49
N VAL A 417 18.00 -21.01 -10.81
CA VAL A 417 17.71 -22.16 -11.66
C VAL A 417 18.96 -23.03 -11.72
N GLU A 418 18.96 -24.14 -11.00
CA GLU A 418 20.13 -25.03 -10.91
C GLU A 418 20.16 -26.12 -12.00
N GLU A 419 18.99 -26.46 -12.59
CA GLU A 419 18.88 -27.46 -13.65
C GLU A 419 17.96 -27.06 -14.80
N GLN A 420 18.26 -27.53 -15.99
CA GLN A 420 17.50 -27.32 -17.22
C GLN A 420 16.13 -28.02 -17.24
N ALA A 421 15.83 -28.84 -16.25
CA ALA A 421 14.71 -29.77 -16.30
C ALA A 421 13.43 -29.26 -15.67
N ASN A 422 13.36 -27.96 -15.32
CA ASN A 422 12.10 -27.36 -14.81
C ASN A 422 11.05 -27.35 -15.90
N LEU A 423 9.82 -27.77 -15.54
CA LEU A 423 8.75 -28.02 -16.48
C LEU A 423 7.76 -26.84 -16.46
N ILE A 424 7.41 -26.35 -17.63
CA ILE A 424 6.43 -25.29 -17.81
C ILE A 424 5.30 -25.80 -18.68
N TYR A 425 4.07 -25.60 -18.21
CA TYR A 425 2.87 -26.04 -18.90
C TYR A 425 1.88 -24.89 -19.08
N ILE A 426 1.24 -24.86 -20.24
CA ILE A 426 0.04 -24.05 -20.49
C ILE A 426 -1.11 -25.02 -20.80
N ASN A 427 -2.18 -24.99 -20.01
CA ASN A 427 -3.34 -25.88 -20.18
C ASN A 427 -2.94 -27.37 -20.27
N ASN A 428 -1.98 -27.82 -19.46
CA ASN A 428 -1.37 -29.16 -19.49
C ASN A 428 -0.50 -29.47 -20.72
N HIS A 429 -0.30 -28.56 -21.64
CA HIS A 429 0.66 -28.70 -22.73
C HIS A 429 2.03 -28.20 -22.26
N ARG A 430 3.01 -29.09 -22.32
CA ARG A 430 4.39 -28.75 -21.94
C ARG A 430 5.02 -27.83 -22.99
N LEU A 431 5.70 -26.78 -22.53
CA LEU A 431 6.57 -25.98 -23.39
C LEU A 431 7.92 -26.69 -23.56
N ASP A 432 8.37 -26.79 -24.80
CA ASP A 432 9.64 -27.51 -25.16
C ASP A 432 10.90 -26.70 -24.85
N SER A 433 10.75 -25.50 -24.31
CA SER A 433 11.88 -24.62 -24.00
C SER A 433 12.30 -24.78 -22.54
N ALA A 434 13.63 -24.87 -22.33
CA ALA A 434 14.22 -24.95 -21.00
C ALA A 434 14.57 -23.54 -20.48
N LEU A 435 14.43 -23.35 -19.17
CA LEU A 435 14.94 -22.14 -18.50
C LEU A 435 16.49 -22.19 -18.47
N PRO A 436 17.17 -21.05 -18.68
CA PRO A 436 18.62 -21.02 -18.63
C PRO A 436 19.12 -21.35 -17.22
N VAL A 437 20.07 -22.28 -17.13
CA VAL A 437 20.78 -22.56 -15.88
C VAL A 437 21.76 -21.46 -15.61
N ILE A 438 21.58 -20.79 -14.47
CA ILE A 438 22.51 -19.78 -13.98
C ILE A 438 23.48 -20.48 -13.04
N GLY A 439 24.76 -20.52 -13.44
CA GLY A 439 25.81 -21.32 -12.80
C GLY A 439 25.97 -21.13 -11.29
N ARG A 440 26.45 -22.16 -10.67
CA ARG A 440 26.66 -22.39 -9.25
C ARG A 440 27.67 -21.45 -8.60
N THR A 441 27.28 -20.25 -8.25
CA THR A 441 28.01 -19.49 -7.23
C THR A 441 27.05 -19.18 -6.09
N PRO A 442 27.38 -19.56 -4.84
CA PRO A 442 26.44 -19.49 -3.71
C PRO A 442 26.07 -18.05 -3.29
N PHE A 443 26.52 -17.02 -3.99
CA PHE A 443 26.35 -15.62 -3.61
C PHE A 443 25.85 -14.68 -4.71
N THR A 444 25.48 -15.17 -5.89
CA THR A 444 24.92 -14.28 -6.94
C THR A 444 23.42 -14.46 -7.06
N SER A 445 22.69 -13.62 -6.32
CA SER A 445 21.24 -13.46 -6.48
C SER A 445 20.96 -12.60 -7.72
N VAL A 446 21.17 -13.15 -8.93
CA VAL A 446 20.90 -12.43 -10.17
C VAL A 446 19.59 -12.96 -10.77
N TRP A 447 18.66 -12.05 -11.00
CA TRP A 447 17.45 -12.31 -11.76
C TRP A 447 17.77 -12.34 -13.26
N THR A 448 17.34 -13.39 -13.93
CA THR A 448 17.52 -13.56 -15.38
C THR A 448 16.17 -13.61 -16.07
N THR A 449 15.99 -12.76 -17.06
CA THR A 449 14.78 -12.75 -17.89
C THR A 449 14.86 -13.84 -18.95
N SER A 450 13.84 -14.68 -19.01
CA SER A 450 13.65 -15.71 -20.03
C SER A 450 12.41 -15.41 -20.86
N THR A 451 12.50 -15.67 -22.16
CA THR A 451 11.37 -15.54 -23.08
C THR A 451 11.18 -16.88 -23.79
N LEU A 452 9.99 -17.46 -23.65
CA LEU A 452 9.65 -18.76 -24.19
C LEU A 452 8.51 -18.58 -25.21
N GLU A 453 8.62 -19.22 -26.36
CA GLU A 453 7.53 -19.25 -27.35
C GLU A 453 6.39 -20.12 -26.85
N VAL A 454 5.17 -19.63 -26.96
CA VAL A 454 3.93 -20.34 -26.61
C VAL A 454 3.13 -20.57 -27.86
N PRO A 455 2.98 -21.83 -28.30
CA PRO A 455 2.13 -22.17 -29.44
C PRO A 455 0.69 -21.70 -29.19
N ALA A 456 0.09 -21.05 -30.19
CA ALA A 456 -1.27 -20.50 -30.05
C ALA A 456 -2.31 -21.58 -29.73
N GLU A 457 -2.08 -22.81 -30.21
CA GLU A 457 -2.93 -23.97 -29.95
C GLU A 457 -2.93 -24.42 -28.47
N PHE A 458 -1.96 -23.97 -27.66
CA PHE A 458 -1.94 -24.24 -26.21
C PHE A 458 -2.84 -23.29 -25.44
N LEU A 459 -3.26 -22.20 -26.07
CA LEU A 459 -4.12 -21.16 -25.50
C LEU A 459 -5.56 -21.34 -25.95
N ARG A 460 -6.49 -20.78 -25.17
CA ARG A 460 -7.91 -20.74 -25.47
C ARG A 460 -8.52 -19.43 -25.02
N SER A 461 -9.59 -18.99 -25.67
CA SER A 461 -10.43 -17.91 -25.14
C SER A 461 -11.01 -18.33 -23.79
N GLY A 462 -11.06 -17.41 -22.84
CA GLY A 462 -11.46 -17.65 -21.46
C GLY A 462 -10.30 -18.09 -20.56
N ALA A 463 -10.59 -18.95 -19.62
CA ALA A 463 -9.63 -19.37 -18.59
C ALA A 463 -8.53 -20.28 -19.14
N ASN A 464 -7.29 -19.93 -18.86
CA ASN A 464 -6.07 -20.69 -19.14
C ASN A 464 -5.31 -20.92 -17.83
N VAL A 465 -4.52 -21.99 -17.76
CA VAL A 465 -3.71 -22.35 -16.59
C VAL A 465 -2.24 -22.39 -16.99
N LEU A 466 -1.42 -21.62 -16.31
CA LEU A 466 0.03 -21.74 -16.33
C LEU A 466 0.45 -22.57 -15.12
N ARG A 467 1.26 -23.61 -15.34
CA ARG A 467 1.87 -24.42 -14.28
C ARG A 467 3.38 -24.44 -14.45
N LEU A 468 4.09 -24.16 -13.35
CA LEU A 468 5.52 -24.34 -13.22
C LEU A 468 5.77 -25.51 -12.26
N GLU A 469 6.67 -26.42 -12.62
CA GLU A 469 6.94 -27.64 -11.85
C GLU A 469 8.44 -27.92 -11.80
N LEU A 470 8.97 -28.19 -10.60
CA LEU A 470 10.33 -28.68 -10.46
C LEU A 470 10.42 -30.12 -10.95
N SER A 471 11.42 -30.40 -11.80
CA SER A 471 11.67 -31.74 -12.24
C SER A 471 12.05 -32.66 -11.08
N PRO A 472 11.51 -33.89 -11.01
CA PRO A 472 11.94 -34.87 -10.01
C PRO A 472 13.38 -35.30 -10.29
N ARG A 473 14.25 -35.20 -9.28
CA ARG A 473 15.60 -35.75 -9.31
C ARG A 473 15.65 -37.20 -8.79
N PRO A 474 16.49 -38.08 -9.37
CA PRO A 474 16.88 -39.28 -8.69
C PRO A 474 17.74 -38.92 -7.47
N ARG A 475 17.29 -39.23 -6.28
CA ARG A 475 18.08 -39.07 -5.05
C ARG A 475 19.24 -40.02 -5.02
N THR A 476 20.47 -39.51 -5.12
CA THR A 476 21.66 -40.25 -4.69
C THR A 476 21.99 -39.84 -3.25
N GLN A 477 22.35 -40.77 -2.41
CA GLN A 477 22.51 -40.65 -0.95
C GLN A 477 23.59 -39.65 -0.47
N GLN A 478 24.26 -38.92 -1.35
CA GLN A 478 25.39 -38.04 -1.03
C GLN A 478 25.18 -36.54 -1.38
N ASP A 479 24.08 -36.17 -2.02
CA ASP A 479 23.86 -34.78 -2.40
C ASP A 479 22.82 -34.11 -1.47
N ILE A 480 23.29 -33.49 -0.38
CA ILE A 480 22.52 -32.52 0.39
C ILE A 480 22.60 -31.19 -0.37
N ARG A 481 22.01 -31.11 -1.54
CA ARG A 481 21.91 -29.84 -2.29
C ARG A 481 20.47 -29.43 -2.34
N TYR A 482 20.28 -28.22 -1.85
CA TYR A 482 18.98 -27.55 -1.86
C TYR A 482 18.66 -27.15 -3.29
N GLU A 483 17.56 -27.62 -3.82
CA GLU A 483 17.01 -27.18 -5.09
C GLU A 483 15.85 -26.23 -4.82
N GLY A 484 15.97 -25.05 -5.36
CA GLY A 484 14.92 -24.08 -5.33
C GLY A 484 15.05 -23.12 -6.50
N MET A 485 13.95 -22.81 -7.11
CA MET A 485 13.85 -21.79 -8.13
C MET A 485 12.92 -20.68 -7.60
N GLN A 486 13.31 -19.43 -7.81
CA GLN A 486 12.43 -18.32 -7.62
C GLN A 486 11.99 -17.80 -8.98
N VAL A 487 10.71 -17.46 -9.09
CA VAL A 487 10.11 -16.94 -10.33
C VAL A 487 9.31 -15.68 -9.99
N ARG A 488 9.45 -14.67 -10.83
CA ARG A 488 8.67 -13.42 -10.74
C ARG A 488 8.39 -12.85 -12.14
N HIS A 489 7.59 -11.80 -12.19
CA HIS A 489 7.26 -11.05 -13.43
C HIS A 489 6.82 -11.96 -14.58
N VAL A 490 5.97 -12.93 -14.29
CA VAL A 490 5.43 -13.83 -15.30
C VAL A 490 4.41 -13.09 -16.16
N ARG A 491 4.69 -12.97 -17.48
CA ARG A 491 3.87 -12.24 -18.43
C ARG A 491 3.65 -13.06 -19.69
N LEU A 492 2.46 -13.03 -20.21
CA LEU A 492 2.17 -13.54 -21.55
C LEU A 492 2.04 -12.35 -22.49
N MET A 493 2.87 -12.33 -23.53
CA MET A 493 2.96 -11.27 -24.52
C MET A 493 2.59 -11.81 -25.90
N ARG A 494 1.88 -11.01 -26.66
CA ARG A 494 1.52 -11.29 -28.05
C ARG A 494 2.50 -10.65 -29.01
#